data_ccf467471535135a6f92fe70e5dd909b
#
_entry.id   ccf467471535135a6f92fe70e5dd909b
#
_cell.length_a   1.000
_cell.length_b   1.000
_cell.length_c   1.000
_cell.angle_alpha   90.00
_cell.angle_beta   90.00
_cell.angle_gamma   90.00
#
_symmetry.space_group_name_H-M   'P 1'
#
loop_
_entity.id
_entity.type
_entity.pdbx_description
1 polymer ?
#
loop_
_entity_poly.entity_id
_entity_poly.type
_entity_poly.pdbx_seq_one_letter_code
_entity_poly.pdbx_strand_id
1 'polypeptide(L)'
;MVRSGRCTELLNEKVSKEECCASDHVATAWSSEDLDAGTLFFWRVLGGGVPCYACKESCSGVECGEGKKCVVRRGRPKCVCSPDCRKSRHKGPVCGTDGRSYRSICRLRKRACRRKSSTLAVAYYGHCQSSCDRILCPAGKHCLLDQNLSPHCVRCAQRCPPRPSASRQVCGTDGVTYQSSCHLQEAACHKGKAIPAAYKGRCKQMASCGSVRCRERQSCLTEMNTGTPRCVTCSYRCPRPRSPSGMRRDMGGPICGTNNRTYHSWCHMLKDACATGFVIETKFSGSCDLGGAKPTVANTVLDDEPSIDRNDLHHRTM
;
A
#
# COMPACT_ATOMS: atom_id res chain seq x y z
N MET A 1 -22.46 -13.87 12.50
CA MET A 1 -20.97 -13.95 12.63
C MET A 1 -20.55 -14.02 14.09
N VAL A 2 -19.66 -14.95 14.43
CA VAL A 2 -19.22 -15.16 15.82
C VAL A 2 -18.10 -14.21 16.21
N ARG A 3 -18.30 -13.42 17.26
CA ARG A 3 -17.26 -12.60 17.90
C ARG A 3 -17.21 -12.94 19.39
N SER A 4 -16.06 -13.44 19.87
CA SER A 4 -15.84 -13.77 21.30
C SER A 4 -16.88 -14.70 21.96
N GLY A 5 -17.41 -15.70 21.23
CA GLY A 5 -18.43 -16.62 21.75
C GLY A 5 -19.86 -16.12 21.62
N ARG A 6 -20.06 -14.98 20.94
CA ARG A 6 -21.38 -14.40 20.73
C ARG A 6 -21.66 -14.17 19.26
N CYS A 7 -22.89 -14.38 18.85
CA CYS A 7 -23.40 -14.12 17.51
C CYS A 7 -24.04 -12.74 17.46
N THR A 8 -23.73 -11.97 16.41
CA THR A 8 -24.22 -10.60 16.24
C THR A 8 -25.13 -10.44 15.03
N GLU A 9 -25.25 -11.48 14.22
CA GLU A 9 -25.97 -11.43 12.95
C GLU A 9 -26.72 -12.75 12.76
N LEU A 10 -28.00 -12.67 12.48
CA LEU A 10 -28.86 -13.79 12.13
C LEU A 10 -28.73 -14.02 10.63
N LEU A 11 -28.46 -15.24 10.22
CA LEU A 11 -28.41 -15.64 8.83
C LEU A 11 -29.70 -16.32 8.39
N ASN A 12 -30.11 -17.35 9.12
CA ASN A 12 -31.35 -18.08 8.87
C ASN A 12 -32.06 -18.38 10.21
N GLU A 13 -33.38 -18.37 10.21
CA GLU A 13 -34.23 -18.71 11.33
C GLU A 13 -34.75 -20.15 11.21
N LYS A 14 -34.98 -20.81 12.33
CA LYS A 14 -35.64 -22.13 12.42
C LYS A 14 -35.03 -23.23 11.57
N VAL A 15 -33.71 -23.22 11.39
CA VAL A 15 -32.95 -24.27 10.70
C VAL A 15 -32.32 -25.25 11.68
N SER A 16 -32.20 -26.52 11.29
CA SER A 16 -31.48 -27.50 12.10
C SER A 16 -30.02 -27.15 12.28
N LYS A 17 -29.38 -27.69 13.35
CA LYS A 17 -27.94 -27.52 13.55
C LYS A 17 -27.12 -28.02 12.36
N GLU A 18 -27.50 -29.16 11.82
CA GLU A 18 -26.87 -29.83 10.68
C GLU A 18 -26.96 -28.94 9.44
N GLU A 19 -28.11 -28.39 9.18
CA GLU A 19 -28.37 -27.51 8.04
C GLU A 19 -27.66 -26.16 8.19
N CYS A 20 -27.69 -25.56 9.39
CA CYS A 20 -26.95 -24.35 9.71
C CYS A 20 -25.42 -24.54 9.52
N CYS A 21 -24.92 -25.71 9.93
CA CYS A 21 -23.48 -26.03 9.89
C CYS A 21 -23.02 -26.70 8.60
N ALA A 22 -23.90 -26.99 7.66
CA ALA A 22 -23.56 -27.51 6.32
C ALA A 22 -22.80 -26.47 5.48
N SER A 23 -22.91 -25.19 5.83
CA SER A 23 -22.16 -24.10 5.18
C SER A 23 -20.67 -24.20 5.46
N ASP A 24 -19.84 -24.06 4.42
CA ASP A 24 -18.37 -24.06 4.53
C ASP A 24 -17.77 -22.79 5.16
N HIS A 25 -18.59 -21.86 5.57
CA HIS A 25 -18.15 -20.60 6.14
C HIS A 25 -17.61 -20.79 7.57
N VAL A 26 -16.32 -20.48 7.79
CA VAL A 26 -15.61 -20.62 9.07
C VAL A 26 -16.25 -19.79 10.21
N ALA A 27 -17.01 -18.75 9.86
CA ALA A 27 -17.65 -17.85 10.83
C ALA A 27 -19.08 -18.25 11.17
N THR A 28 -19.62 -19.34 10.62
CA THR A 28 -20.97 -19.83 10.91
C THR A 28 -21.02 -20.46 12.30
N ALA A 29 -22.06 -20.14 13.03
CA ALA A 29 -22.34 -20.67 14.35
C ALA A 29 -23.84 -20.83 14.55
N TRP A 30 -24.23 -21.70 15.45
CA TRP A 30 -25.61 -21.96 15.79
C TRP A 30 -25.89 -21.65 17.26
N SER A 31 -27.12 -21.33 17.61
CA SER A 31 -27.62 -21.20 18.95
C SER A 31 -28.72 -22.23 19.16
N SER A 32 -28.78 -22.80 20.36
CA SER A 32 -29.88 -23.69 20.77
C SER A 32 -31.13 -22.92 21.22
N GLU A 33 -31.04 -21.61 21.34
CA GLU A 33 -32.15 -20.76 21.71
C GLU A 33 -32.88 -20.31 20.45
N ASP A 34 -34.21 -20.40 20.48
CA ASP A 34 -35.07 -19.90 19.40
C ASP A 34 -35.18 -18.38 19.53
N LEU A 35 -34.37 -17.70 18.73
CA LEU A 35 -34.17 -16.25 18.80
C LEU A 35 -34.79 -15.59 17.57
N ASP A 36 -35.83 -14.81 17.82
CA ASP A 36 -36.38 -13.93 16.79
C ASP A 36 -35.51 -12.67 16.56
N ALA A 37 -35.80 -11.94 15.51
CA ALA A 37 -35.07 -10.72 15.15
C ALA A 37 -35.16 -9.64 16.25
N GLY A 38 -36.23 -9.58 17.02
CA GLY A 38 -36.41 -8.64 18.12
C GLY A 38 -35.52 -8.98 19.31
N THR A 39 -35.44 -10.23 19.69
CA THR A 39 -34.55 -10.70 20.75
C THR A 39 -33.08 -10.51 20.37
N LEU A 40 -32.72 -10.77 19.14
CA LEU A 40 -31.37 -10.48 18.61
C LEU A 40 -31.02 -8.99 18.67
N PHE A 41 -31.97 -8.12 18.38
CA PHE A 41 -31.76 -6.66 18.48
C PHE A 41 -31.41 -6.26 19.92
N PHE A 42 -32.17 -6.74 20.91
CA PHE A 42 -31.92 -6.46 22.33
C PHE A 42 -30.57 -7.00 22.80
N TRP A 43 -30.21 -8.22 22.43
CA TRP A 43 -28.91 -8.78 22.76
C TRP A 43 -27.73 -8.03 22.09
N ARG A 44 -27.94 -7.49 20.89
CA ARG A 44 -26.94 -6.68 20.19
C ARG A 44 -26.69 -5.35 20.89
N VAL A 45 -27.76 -4.70 21.38
CA VAL A 45 -27.70 -3.36 22.00
C VAL A 45 -27.25 -3.43 23.44
N LEU A 46 -27.82 -4.37 24.23
CA LEU A 46 -27.60 -4.48 25.67
C LEU A 46 -26.54 -5.50 26.08
N GLY A 47 -26.38 -6.58 25.34
CA GLY A 47 -25.55 -7.72 25.74
C GLY A 47 -24.36 -8.05 24.85
N GLY A 48 -24.10 -7.28 23.78
CA GLY A 48 -22.98 -7.54 22.86
C GLY A 48 -23.11 -8.82 22.03
N GLY A 49 -24.31 -9.34 21.82
CA GLY A 49 -24.62 -10.52 21.02
C GLY A 49 -25.07 -11.75 21.84
N VAL A 50 -25.65 -12.71 21.15
CA VAL A 50 -26.22 -13.93 21.70
C VAL A 50 -25.15 -15.00 21.91
N PRO A 51 -25.19 -15.78 23.01
CA PRO A 51 -24.34 -16.94 23.17
C PRO A 51 -24.56 -17.93 22.03
N CYS A 52 -23.50 -18.41 21.40
CA CYS A 52 -23.58 -19.33 20.27
C CYS A 52 -22.35 -20.23 20.16
N TYR A 53 -22.54 -21.38 19.50
CA TYR A 53 -21.54 -22.40 19.31
C TYR A 53 -21.02 -22.37 17.87
N ALA A 54 -19.71 -22.40 17.69
CA ALA A 54 -19.12 -22.44 16.36
C ALA A 54 -19.41 -23.80 15.70
N CYS A 55 -19.82 -23.79 14.44
CA CYS A 55 -20.04 -25.02 13.68
C CYS A 55 -18.76 -25.85 13.47
N LYS A 56 -17.60 -25.17 13.40
CA LYS A 56 -16.30 -25.82 13.22
C LYS A 56 -15.37 -25.49 14.40
N GLU A 57 -14.89 -26.50 15.12
CA GLU A 57 -13.95 -26.37 16.24
C GLU A 57 -12.51 -26.72 15.83
N SER A 58 -12.35 -27.45 14.74
CA SER A 58 -11.05 -27.88 14.21
C SER A 58 -10.81 -27.35 12.80
N CYS A 59 -9.59 -27.53 12.30
CA CYS A 59 -9.25 -27.18 10.92
C CYS A 59 -9.66 -28.26 9.89
N SER A 60 -10.35 -29.34 10.31
CA SER A 60 -10.83 -30.35 9.39
C SER A 60 -11.88 -29.75 8.46
N GLY A 61 -11.71 -29.96 7.14
CA GLY A 61 -12.62 -29.42 6.12
C GLY A 61 -12.65 -27.90 6.02
N VAL A 62 -11.65 -27.18 6.56
CA VAL A 62 -11.55 -25.72 6.43
C VAL A 62 -10.54 -25.37 5.35
N GLU A 63 -11.02 -24.91 4.20
CA GLU A 63 -10.17 -24.38 3.14
C GLU A 63 -9.87 -22.90 3.35
N CYS A 64 -8.59 -22.57 3.46
CA CYS A 64 -8.13 -21.20 3.51
C CYS A 64 -7.61 -20.79 2.13
N GLY A 65 -7.97 -19.59 1.67
CA GLY A 65 -7.50 -19.07 0.40
C GLY A 65 -5.97 -19.02 0.29
N GLU A 66 -5.45 -18.77 -0.91
CA GLU A 66 -4.03 -18.78 -1.23
C GLU A 66 -3.19 -17.96 -0.24
N GLY A 67 -2.05 -18.51 0.16
CA GLY A 67 -1.12 -17.88 1.12
C GLY A 67 -1.62 -17.84 2.57
N LYS A 68 -2.66 -18.62 2.91
CA LYS A 68 -3.18 -18.77 4.26
C LYS A 68 -3.16 -20.24 4.68
N LYS A 69 -3.15 -20.46 5.99
CA LYS A 69 -3.35 -21.79 6.60
C LYS A 69 -4.35 -21.69 7.74
N CYS A 70 -5.08 -22.76 7.96
CA CYS A 70 -5.95 -22.86 9.12
C CYS A 70 -5.12 -23.15 10.38
N VAL A 71 -5.45 -22.47 11.46
CA VAL A 71 -4.93 -22.74 12.81
C VAL A 71 -6.09 -22.63 13.80
N VAL A 72 -6.14 -23.53 14.79
CA VAL A 72 -7.10 -23.42 15.89
C VAL A 72 -6.59 -22.38 16.89
N ARG A 73 -7.40 -21.38 17.18
CA ARG A 73 -7.12 -20.39 18.22
C ARG A 73 -8.34 -20.22 19.11
N ARG A 74 -8.17 -20.46 20.41
CA ARG A 74 -9.23 -20.40 21.41
C ARG A 74 -10.42 -21.31 21.02
N GLY A 75 -10.12 -22.57 20.67
CA GLY A 75 -11.12 -23.56 20.28
C GLY A 75 -11.80 -23.34 18.92
N ARG A 76 -11.28 -22.45 18.07
CA ARG A 76 -11.91 -22.11 16.78
C ARG A 76 -10.91 -22.12 15.64
N PRO A 77 -11.26 -22.66 14.46
CA PRO A 77 -10.44 -22.58 13.28
C PRO A 77 -10.36 -21.14 12.77
N LYS A 78 -9.16 -20.70 12.43
CA LYS A 78 -8.91 -19.37 11.87
C LYS A 78 -7.89 -19.44 10.76
N CYS A 79 -8.22 -18.88 9.61
CA CYS A 79 -7.26 -18.72 8.53
C CYS A 79 -6.26 -17.61 8.83
N VAL A 80 -4.98 -17.96 8.96
CA VAL A 80 -3.89 -17.03 9.19
C VAL A 80 -2.98 -16.96 7.98
N CYS A 81 -2.40 -15.79 7.74
CA CYS A 81 -1.45 -15.61 6.63
C CYS A 81 -0.19 -16.48 6.83
N SER A 82 0.02 -17.38 5.91
CA SER A 82 1.16 -18.31 5.86
C SER A 82 1.61 -18.49 4.41
N PRO A 83 2.17 -17.44 3.78
CA PRO A 83 2.63 -17.54 2.39
C PRO A 83 3.71 -18.59 2.26
N ASP A 84 3.71 -19.33 1.15
CA ASP A 84 4.80 -20.27 0.84
C ASP A 84 6.08 -19.50 0.55
N CYS A 85 7.06 -19.67 1.41
CA CYS A 85 8.35 -18.99 1.35
C CYS A 85 9.49 -19.92 0.91
N ARG A 86 9.24 -21.23 0.79
CA ARG A 86 10.26 -22.22 0.43
C ARG A 86 10.80 -22.03 -0.97
N LYS A 87 9.93 -21.58 -1.89
CA LYS A 87 10.26 -21.32 -3.30
C LYS A 87 11.02 -20.01 -3.54
N SER A 88 11.28 -19.23 -2.48
CA SER A 88 12.00 -17.96 -2.65
C SER A 88 13.50 -18.19 -2.79
N ARG A 89 14.05 -17.92 -3.97
CA ARG A 89 15.50 -18.02 -4.24
C ARG A 89 16.32 -16.99 -3.47
N HIS A 90 15.73 -15.83 -3.15
CA HIS A 90 16.39 -14.76 -2.41
C HIS A 90 16.11 -14.88 -0.91
N LYS A 91 17.17 -15.04 -0.12
CA LYS A 91 17.10 -15.18 1.35
C LYS A 91 17.38 -13.88 2.11
N GLY A 92 17.88 -12.86 1.42
CA GLY A 92 18.25 -11.57 2.01
C GLY A 92 17.10 -10.58 2.18
N PRO A 93 17.42 -9.37 2.65
CA PRO A 93 16.45 -8.30 2.81
C PRO A 93 15.88 -7.84 1.46
N VAL A 94 14.71 -7.23 1.50
CA VAL A 94 14.05 -6.67 0.30
C VAL A 94 13.39 -5.35 0.63
N CYS A 95 13.40 -4.43 -0.32
CA CYS A 95 12.60 -3.21 -0.26
C CYS A 95 11.22 -3.48 -0.85
N GLY A 96 10.18 -3.10 -0.13
CA GLY A 96 8.79 -3.21 -0.59
C GLY A 96 8.38 -1.99 -1.41
N THR A 97 7.33 -2.15 -2.21
CA THR A 97 6.70 -1.04 -2.96
C THR A 97 6.09 0.03 -2.02
N ASP A 98 6.02 -0.26 -0.72
CA ASP A 98 5.63 0.69 0.32
C ASP A 98 6.82 1.47 0.90
N GLY A 99 8.01 1.40 0.30
CA GLY A 99 9.22 2.09 0.73
C GLY A 99 9.84 1.55 2.03
N ARG A 100 9.49 0.30 2.44
CA ARG A 100 9.99 -0.30 3.67
C ARG A 100 10.92 -1.46 3.41
N SER A 101 11.93 -1.56 4.25
CA SER A 101 12.83 -2.71 4.27
C SER A 101 12.22 -3.86 5.05
N TYR A 102 12.22 -5.02 4.45
CA TYR A 102 11.80 -6.29 5.05
C TYR A 102 13.00 -7.23 5.12
N ARG A 103 13.15 -7.94 6.23
CA ARG A 103 14.25 -8.93 6.41
C ARG A 103 14.21 -10.07 5.39
N SER A 104 13.04 -10.32 4.77
CA SER A 104 12.88 -11.34 3.73
C SER A 104 11.61 -11.12 2.92
N ILE A 105 11.55 -11.71 1.72
CA ILE A 105 10.34 -11.76 0.89
C ILE A 105 9.16 -12.36 1.65
N CYS A 106 9.43 -13.35 2.52
CA CYS A 106 8.41 -14.00 3.32
C CYS A 106 7.70 -13.04 4.26
N ARG A 107 8.46 -12.18 4.96
CA ARG A 107 7.88 -11.17 5.84
C ARG A 107 7.07 -10.13 5.06
N LEU A 108 7.53 -9.73 3.88
CA LEU A 108 6.80 -8.85 2.99
C LEU A 108 5.46 -9.49 2.56
N ARG A 109 5.49 -10.74 2.05
CA ARG A 109 4.29 -11.47 1.63
C ARG A 109 3.30 -11.67 2.79
N LYS A 110 3.78 -12.00 4.00
CA LYS A 110 2.95 -12.12 5.19
C LYS A 110 2.29 -10.79 5.56
N ARG A 111 2.99 -9.68 5.39
CA ARG A 111 2.42 -8.35 5.61
C ARG A 111 1.39 -7.98 4.54
N ALA A 112 1.66 -8.25 3.27
CA ALA A 112 0.71 -8.05 2.17
C ALA A 112 -0.60 -8.82 2.41
N CYS A 113 -0.49 -10.10 2.76
CA CYS A 113 -1.64 -10.93 3.11
C CYS A 113 -2.44 -10.37 4.30
N ARG A 114 -1.77 -9.97 5.40
CA ARG A 114 -2.44 -9.40 6.59
C ARG A 114 -3.18 -8.10 6.27
N ARG A 115 -2.68 -7.31 5.33
CA ARG A 115 -3.28 -6.04 4.91
C ARG A 115 -4.30 -6.20 3.79
N LYS A 116 -4.45 -7.41 3.26
CA LYS A 116 -5.25 -7.66 2.05
C LYS A 116 -4.83 -6.71 0.90
N SER A 117 -3.54 -6.42 0.80
CA SER A 117 -2.98 -5.49 -0.18
C SER A 117 -2.47 -6.27 -1.39
N SER A 118 -3.08 -6.05 -2.54
CA SER A 118 -2.61 -6.55 -3.84
C SER A 118 -1.42 -5.76 -4.40
N THR A 119 -1.20 -4.55 -3.90
CA THR A 119 -0.17 -3.63 -4.41
C THR A 119 1.18 -3.75 -3.71
N LEU A 120 1.22 -4.38 -2.51
CA LEU A 120 2.46 -4.57 -1.78
C LEU A 120 3.27 -5.72 -2.36
N ALA A 121 4.33 -5.39 -3.09
CA ALA A 121 5.24 -6.31 -3.77
C ALA A 121 6.70 -5.94 -3.48
N VAL A 122 7.63 -6.78 -3.95
CA VAL A 122 9.06 -6.48 -3.90
C VAL A 122 9.38 -5.42 -4.96
N ALA A 123 9.91 -4.28 -4.51
CA ALA A 123 10.43 -3.24 -5.40
C ALA A 123 11.80 -3.64 -5.94
N TYR A 124 12.72 -4.02 -5.04
CA TYR A 124 14.05 -4.52 -5.38
C TYR A 124 14.66 -5.31 -4.20
N TYR A 125 15.78 -5.98 -4.44
CA TYR A 125 16.50 -6.74 -3.43
C TYR A 125 17.43 -5.83 -2.63
N GLY A 126 17.58 -6.10 -1.35
CA GLY A 126 18.34 -5.28 -0.40
C GLY A 126 17.47 -4.38 0.46
N HIS A 127 18.11 -3.58 1.32
CA HIS A 127 17.43 -2.54 2.09
C HIS A 127 16.98 -1.39 1.19
N CYS A 128 15.90 -0.70 1.56
CA CYS A 128 15.48 0.50 0.84
C CYS A 128 16.58 1.55 0.87
N GLN A 129 16.85 2.13 -0.32
CA GLN A 129 17.86 3.16 -0.55
C GLN A 129 17.18 4.47 -0.93
N SER A 130 17.92 5.57 -0.85
CA SER A 130 17.48 6.90 -1.28
C SER A 130 17.95 7.26 -2.70
N SER A 131 18.82 6.43 -3.29
CA SER A 131 19.34 6.62 -4.65
C SER A 131 19.37 5.31 -5.42
N CYS A 132 19.55 5.38 -6.75
CA CYS A 132 19.69 4.22 -7.61
C CYS A 132 21.11 3.60 -7.64
N ASP A 133 22.12 4.26 -7.05
CA ASP A 133 23.54 3.91 -7.24
C ASP A 133 23.91 2.50 -6.78
N ARG A 134 23.21 2.00 -5.75
CA ARG A 134 23.49 0.68 -5.15
C ARG A 134 22.34 -0.30 -5.30
N ILE A 135 21.42 -0.04 -6.25
CA ILE A 135 20.26 -0.88 -6.44
C ILE A 135 20.48 -1.83 -7.61
N LEU A 136 20.45 -3.11 -7.31
CA LEU A 136 20.40 -4.17 -8.30
C LEU A 136 18.95 -4.52 -8.61
N CYS A 137 18.47 -4.08 -9.76
CA CYS A 137 17.13 -4.44 -10.21
C CYS A 137 17.09 -5.89 -10.72
N PRO A 138 15.94 -6.57 -10.57
CA PRO A 138 15.70 -7.85 -11.23
C PRO A 138 15.88 -7.74 -12.75
N ALA A 139 16.19 -8.88 -13.41
CA ALA A 139 16.47 -8.94 -14.84
C ALA A 139 15.41 -8.20 -15.68
N GLY A 140 15.87 -7.38 -16.61
CA GLY A 140 15.04 -6.58 -17.52
C GLY A 140 14.37 -5.36 -16.88
N LYS A 141 14.79 -4.97 -15.66
CA LYS A 141 14.35 -3.74 -15.02
C LYS A 141 15.49 -2.78 -14.78
N HIS A 142 15.19 -1.49 -14.84
CA HIS A 142 16.12 -0.40 -14.59
C HIS A 142 15.66 0.41 -13.38
N CYS A 143 16.60 0.95 -12.62
CA CYS A 143 16.26 1.79 -11.48
C CYS A 143 15.95 3.21 -11.98
N LEU A 144 14.80 3.73 -11.55
CA LEU A 144 14.35 5.10 -11.78
C LEU A 144 13.96 5.75 -10.46
N LEU A 145 14.30 7.01 -10.31
CA LEU A 145 13.80 7.84 -9.22
C LEU A 145 12.40 8.36 -9.59
N ASP A 146 11.44 8.18 -8.70
CA ASP A 146 10.11 8.77 -8.83
C ASP A 146 10.10 10.26 -8.45
N GLN A 147 8.92 10.88 -8.47
CA GLN A 147 8.73 12.28 -8.09
C GLN A 147 9.08 12.58 -6.62
N ASN A 148 9.14 11.56 -5.76
CA ASN A 148 9.50 11.65 -4.36
C ASN A 148 10.98 11.33 -4.13
N LEU A 149 11.78 11.25 -5.19
CA LEU A 149 13.17 10.81 -5.17
C LEU A 149 13.35 9.41 -4.59
N SER A 150 12.31 8.58 -4.67
CA SER A 150 12.35 7.19 -4.24
C SER A 150 12.71 6.28 -5.42
N PRO A 151 13.67 5.37 -5.25
CA PRO A 151 14.09 4.50 -6.34
C PRO A 151 13.11 3.33 -6.55
N HIS A 152 12.82 3.05 -7.81
CA HIS A 152 11.95 1.96 -8.25
C HIS A 152 12.57 1.19 -9.39
N CYS A 153 12.48 -0.14 -9.36
CA CYS A 153 12.86 -0.98 -10.48
C CYS A 153 11.69 -1.15 -11.45
N VAL A 154 11.76 -0.49 -12.58
CA VAL A 154 10.73 -0.48 -13.63
C VAL A 154 11.21 -1.17 -14.89
N ARG A 155 10.29 -1.75 -15.68
CA ARG A 155 10.60 -2.19 -17.03
C ARG A 155 10.55 -1.00 -17.96
N CYS A 156 11.65 -0.75 -18.64
CA CYS A 156 11.68 0.18 -19.74
C CYS A 156 11.09 -0.48 -20.99
N ALA A 157 10.24 0.24 -21.72
CA ALA A 157 9.69 -0.25 -22.98
C ALA A 157 10.86 -0.51 -23.94
N GLN A 158 10.91 -1.71 -24.54
CA GLN A 158 11.99 -2.06 -25.47
C GLN A 158 11.85 -1.36 -26.83
N ARG A 159 10.62 -1.06 -27.26
CA ARG A 159 10.33 -0.32 -28.50
C ARG A 159 8.96 0.35 -28.40
N CYS A 160 8.91 1.62 -28.69
CA CYS A 160 7.66 2.34 -28.87
C CYS A 160 7.17 2.24 -30.32
N PRO A 161 5.83 2.31 -30.56
CA PRO A 161 5.31 2.32 -31.93
C PRO A 161 5.93 3.45 -32.77
N PRO A 162 6.42 3.17 -33.98
CA PRO A 162 7.20 4.16 -34.78
C PRO A 162 6.35 5.33 -35.28
N ARG A 163 5.04 5.21 -35.34
CA ARG A 163 4.12 6.28 -35.82
C ARG A 163 2.88 6.39 -34.94
N PRO A 164 2.98 6.99 -33.75
CA PRO A 164 1.79 7.32 -32.99
C PRO A 164 1.04 8.49 -33.63
N SER A 165 -0.29 8.48 -33.57
CA SER A 165 -1.10 9.61 -34.04
C SER A 165 -0.76 10.89 -33.25
N ALA A 166 -0.85 12.05 -33.92
CA ALA A 166 -0.61 13.36 -33.28
C ALA A 166 -1.45 13.58 -32.01
N SER A 167 -2.63 12.95 -31.92
CA SER A 167 -3.52 13.00 -30.74
C SER A 167 -2.93 12.32 -29.49
N ARG A 168 -1.84 11.53 -29.62
CA ARG A 168 -1.17 10.84 -28.52
C ARG A 168 0.05 11.60 -27.97
N GLN A 169 0.39 12.74 -28.54
CA GLN A 169 1.50 13.56 -28.08
C GLN A 169 1.30 14.01 -26.62
N VAL A 170 2.42 14.16 -25.92
CA VAL A 170 2.47 14.56 -24.52
C VAL A 170 3.62 15.55 -24.33
N CYS A 171 3.34 16.65 -23.65
CA CYS A 171 4.39 17.55 -23.16
C CYS A 171 4.92 17.03 -21.83
N GLY A 172 6.23 16.81 -21.75
CA GLY A 172 6.91 16.47 -20.49
C GLY A 172 7.11 17.70 -19.62
N THR A 173 7.33 17.48 -18.31
CA THR A 173 7.72 18.57 -17.40
C THR A 173 9.12 19.12 -17.68
N ASP A 174 9.89 18.45 -18.50
CA ASP A 174 11.19 18.91 -19.02
C ASP A 174 11.08 19.82 -20.26
N GLY A 175 9.86 20.23 -20.64
CA GLY A 175 9.60 21.09 -21.80
C GLY A 175 9.69 20.38 -23.15
N VAL A 176 9.92 19.07 -23.17
CA VAL A 176 10.08 18.29 -24.41
C VAL A 176 8.74 17.68 -24.84
N THR A 177 8.43 17.80 -26.14
CA THR A 177 7.27 17.15 -26.73
C THR A 177 7.61 15.72 -27.12
N TYR A 178 6.93 14.77 -26.50
CA TYR A 178 7.06 13.34 -26.79
C TYR A 178 5.94 12.90 -27.72
N GLN A 179 6.24 12.02 -28.66
CA GLN A 179 5.28 11.49 -29.62
C GLN A 179 4.15 10.68 -28.95
N SER A 180 4.42 10.09 -27.79
CA SER A 180 3.44 9.40 -26.95
C SER A 180 3.95 9.25 -25.52
N SER A 181 3.08 8.82 -24.62
CA SER A 181 3.48 8.45 -23.25
C SER A 181 4.52 7.34 -23.22
N CYS A 182 4.57 6.45 -24.23
CA CYS A 182 5.61 5.43 -24.36
C CYS A 182 6.99 6.06 -24.56
N HIS A 183 7.12 7.00 -25.50
CA HIS A 183 8.39 7.70 -25.77
C HIS A 183 8.84 8.56 -24.57
N LEU A 184 7.90 9.13 -23.82
CA LEU A 184 8.20 9.81 -22.55
C LEU A 184 8.77 8.84 -21.52
N GLN A 185 8.20 7.64 -21.39
CA GLN A 185 8.71 6.60 -20.49
C GLN A 185 10.09 6.10 -20.93
N GLU A 186 10.32 5.93 -22.23
CA GLU A 186 11.63 5.57 -22.80
C GLU A 186 12.68 6.63 -22.46
N ALA A 187 12.38 7.91 -22.66
CA ALA A 187 13.25 9.02 -22.29
C ALA A 187 13.52 9.07 -20.78
N ALA A 188 12.50 8.83 -19.93
CA ALA A 188 12.67 8.72 -18.48
C ALA A 188 13.62 7.58 -18.11
N CYS A 189 13.54 6.43 -18.82
CA CYS A 189 14.45 5.32 -18.64
C CYS A 189 15.90 5.68 -18.96
N HIS A 190 16.13 6.38 -20.07
CA HIS A 190 17.47 6.85 -20.44
C HIS A 190 18.02 7.88 -19.44
N LYS A 191 17.17 8.76 -18.91
CA LYS A 191 17.57 9.76 -17.92
C LYS A 191 17.74 9.20 -16.50
N GLY A 192 17.29 7.98 -16.23
CA GLY A 192 17.29 7.39 -14.88
C GLY A 192 16.36 8.08 -13.86
N LYS A 193 15.49 9.00 -14.35
CA LYS A 193 14.56 9.79 -13.54
C LYS A 193 13.21 9.86 -14.23
N ALA A 194 12.14 9.73 -13.45
CA ALA A 194 10.78 9.88 -13.95
C ALA A 194 10.57 11.28 -14.53
N ILE A 195 10.01 11.35 -15.73
CA ILE A 195 9.58 12.59 -16.37
C ILE A 195 8.04 12.61 -16.31
N PRO A 196 7.43 13.42 -15.43
CA PRO A 196 5.98 13.53 -15.40
C PRO A 196 5.47 14.17 -16.70
N ALA A 197 4.28 13.76 -17.14
CA ALA A 197 3.58 14.47 -18.20
C ALA A 197 3.03 15.78 -17.63
N ALA A 198 3.38 16.91 -18.24
CA ALA A 198 2.82 18.21 -17.90
C ALA A 198 1.35 18.29 -18.36
N TYR A 199 1.11 18.04 -19.63
CA TYR A 199 -0.22 18.02 -20.22
C TYR A 199 -0.24 17.22 -21.54
N LYS A 200 -1.45 16.96 -22.06
CA LYS A 200 -1.63 16.25 -23.34
C LYS A 200 -1.42 17.22 -24.52
N GLY A 201 -0.72 16.74 -25.55
CA GLY A 201 -0.41 17.49 -26.77
C GLY A 201 1.04 17.98 -26.82
N ARG A 202 1.36 18.82 -27.79
CA ARG A 202 2.69 19.42 -27.96
C ARG A 202 2.92 20.48 -26.87
N CYS A 203 4.17 20.60 -26.45
CA CYS A 203 4.59 21.73 -25.62
C CYS A 203 4.39 23.04 -26.39
N LYS A 204 3.74 23.99 -25.77
CA LYS A 204 3.49 25.32 -26.32
C LYS A 204 4.45 26.31 -25.67
N GLN A 205 5.04 27.19 -26.47
CA GLN A 205 5.69 28.38 -25.95
C GLN A 205 4.61 29.23 -25.26
N MET A 206 4.89 29.86 -24.13
CA MET A 206 3.94 30.67 -23.38
C MET A 206 2.66 29.90 -22.96
N ALA A 207 2.76 28.60 -22.71
CA ALA A 207 1.61 27.83 -22.20
C ALA A 207 1.19 28.36 -20.82
N SER A 208 -0.12 28.45 -20.59
CA SER A 208 -0.73 28.79 -19.30
C SER A 208 -1.88 27.85 -19.00
N CYS A 209 -2.37 27.85 -17.77
CA CYS A 209 -3.55 27.06 -17.41
C CYS A 209 -4.80 27.46 -18.20
N GLY A 210 -4.87 28.70 -18.73
CA GLY A 210 -5.94 29.12 -19.64
C GLY A 210 -5.84 28.53 -21.05
N SER A 211 -4.62 28.19 -21.50
CA SER A 211 -4.35 27.67 -22.87
C SER A 211 -4.25 26.15 -22.95
N VAL A 212 -4.27 25.44 -21.79
CA VAL A 212 -4.14 24.00 -21.68
C VAL A 212 -5.40 23.38 -21.11
N ARG A 213 -5.88 22.32 -21.75
CA ARG A 213 -7.03 21.54 -21.25
C ARG A 213 -6.52 20.27 -20.57
N CYS A 214 -6.77 20.17 -19.27
CA CYS A 214 -6.52 18.95 -18.50
C CYS A 214 -7.64 17.93 -18.72
N ARG A 215 -7.37 16.66 -18.40
CA ARG A 215 -8.40 15.60 -18.44
C ARG A 215 -9.41 15.80 -17.31
N GLU A 216 -10.54 15.12 -17.41
CA GLU A 216 -11.52 15.05 -16.32
C GLU A 216 -10.82 14.64 -15.00
N ARG A 217 -11.22 15.27 -13.90
CA ARG A 217 -10.66 15.10 -12.56
C ARG A 217 -9.20 15.54 -12.41
N GLN A 218 -8.63 16.25 -13.37
CA GLN A 218 -7.34 16.92 -13.24
C GLN A 218 -7.53 18.41 -13.12
N SER A 219 -6.75 19.02 -12.22
CA SER A 219 -6.64 20.48 -12.09
C SER A 219 -5.34 20.94 -12.76
N CYS A 220 -5.38 22.11 -13.35
CA CYS A 220 -4.18 22.76 -13.86
C CYS A 220 -3.50 23.50 -12.73
N LEU A 221 -2.23 23.21 -12.49
CA LEU A 221 -1.36 23.91 -11.56
C LEU A 221 -0.28 24.64 -12.34
N THR A 222 0.18 25.78 -11.82
CA THR A 222 1.25 26.57 -12.43
C THR A 222 2.56 26.32 -11.70
N GLU A 223 3.62 26.07 -12.42
CA GLU A 223 4.97 25.96 -11.84
C GLU A 223 5.50 27.36 -11.49
N MET A 224 5.91 27.57 -10.24
CA MET A 224 6.22 28.91 -9.73
C MET A 224 7.40 29.58 -10.44
N ASN A 225 8.42 28.80 -10.84
CA ASN A 225 9.64 29.34 -11.43
C ASN A 225 9.53 29.59 -12.94
N THR A 226 8.78 28.77 -13.65
CA THR A 226 8.70 28.77 -15.11
C THR A 226 7.36 29.26 -15.65
N GLY A 227 6.34 29.37 -14.79
CA GLY A 227 4.98 29.67 -15.20
C GLY A 227 4.30 28.56 -16.02
N THR A 228 4.97 27.42 -16.21
CA THR A 228 4.47 26.34 -17.05
C THR A 228 3.28 25.61 -16.41
N PRO A 229 2.23 25.28 -17.20
CA PRO A 229 1.07 24.59 -16.69
C PRO A 229 1.35 23.10 -16.55
N ARG A 230 0.79 22.49 -15.50
CA ARG A 230 0.86 21.07 -15.23
C ARG A 230 -0.49 20.51 -14.82
N CYS A 231 -0.99 19.51 -15.54
CA CYS A 231 -2.23 18.82 -15.23
C CYS A 231 -2.00 17.74 -14.15
N VAL A 232 -2.61 17.89 -13.01
CA VAL A 232 -2.43 17.03 -11.83
C VAL A 232 -3.79 16.50 -11.35
N THR A 233 -3.83 15.21 -11.00
CA THR A 233 -5.02 14.63 -10.38
C THR A 233 -5.05 15.02 -8.91
N CYS A 234 -5.97 15.89 -8.53
CA CYS A 234 -6.12 16.33 -7.15
C CYS A 234 -6.92 15.33 -6.34
N SER A 235 -6.31 14.78 -5.29
CA SER A 235 -6.99 13.95 -4.30
C SER A 235 -7.18 14.74 -3.01
N TYR A 236 -8.44 14.98 -2.65
CA TYR A 236 -8.77 15.73 -1.43
C TYR A 236 -8.82 14.85 -0.17
N ARG A 237 -8.69 13.54 -0.31
CA ARG A 237 -8.74 12.57 0.79
C ARG A 237 -7.38 11.92 0.99
N CYS A 238 -6.56 12.53 1.82
CA CYS A 238 -5.35 11.87 2.31
C CYS A 238 -5.68 10.92 3.47
N PRO A 239 -5.02 9.76 3.53
CA PRO A 239 -5.16 8.88 4.69
C PRO A 239 -4.81 9.63 5.97
N ARG A 240 -5.71 9.64 6.96
CA ARG A 240 -5.46 10.26 8.26
C ARG A 240 -4.35 9.52 8.99
N PRO A 241 -3.36 10.22 9.56
CA PRO A 241 -2.44 9.60 10.51
C PRO A 241 -3.27 9.11 11.71
N ARG A 242 -3.29 7.82 11.97
CA ARG A 242 -3.93 7.27 13.17
C ARG A 242 -2.96 7.42 14.34
N SER A 243 -3.36 8.24 15.33
CA SER A 243 -2.84 8.33 16.71
C SER A 243 -1.31 8.42 16.92
N PRO A 244 -0.82 9.20 17.90
CA PRO A 244 0.61 9.40 18.19
C PRO A 244 1.40 8.13 18.50
N SER A 245 0.74 7.08 19.02
CA SER A 245 1.34 5.76 19.28
C SER A 245 1.22 4.77 18.12
N GLY A 246 0.46 5.11 17.10
CA GLY A 246 0.18 4.27 15.93
C GLY A 246 0.69 4.88 14.63
N MET A 247 1.96 5.32 14.62
CA MET A 247 2.60 5.81 13.41
C MET A 247 2.53 4.75 12.33
N ARG A 248 1.53 4.86 11.45
CA ARG A 248 1.54 4.10 10.20
C ARG A 248 2.72 4.63 9.39
N ARG A 249 3.86 4.00 9.56
CA ARG A 249 5.06 4.20 8.72
C ARG A 249 4.84 3.79 7.26
N ASP A 250 3.57 3.76 6.83
CA ASP A 250 3.12 3.26 5.53
C ASP A 250 3.11 4.33 4.46
N MET A 251 3.39 5.56 4.83
CA MET A 251 3.21 6.73 3.99
C MET A 251 4.54 7.39 3.57
N GLY A 252 5.66 6.69 3.66
CA GLY A 252 6.95 7.36 3.58
C GLY A 252 7.14 8.32 4.78
N GLY A 253 8.37 8.70 5.10
CA GLY A 253 8.65 9.71 6.12
C GLY A 253 8.10 11.10 5.73
N PRO A 254 8.30 12.11 6.57
CA PRO A 254 8.02 13.49 6.19
C PRO A 254 8.79 13.86 4.91
N ILE A 255 8.25 14.81 4.17
CA ILE A 255 8.80 15.27 2.89
C ILE A 255 8.95 16.79 2.98
N CYS A 256 10.11 17.30 2.60
CA CYS A 256 10.31 18.73 2.41
C CYS A 256 9.92 19.12 0.99
N GLY A 257 8.98 20.03 0.84
CA GLY A 257 8.56 20.58 -0.44
C GLY A 257 9.47 21.71 -0.92
N THR A 258 9.39 22.03 -2.22
CA THR A 258 10.11 23.17 -2.83
C THR A 258 9.72 24.53 -2.25
N ASN A 259 8.57 24.61 -1.59
CA ASN A 259 8.12 25.79 -0.82
C ASN A 259 8.65 25.81 0.61
N ASN A 260 9.66 25.01 0.96
CA ASN A 260 10.27 24.89 2.28
C ASN A 260 9.29 24.50 3.41
N ARG A 261 8.16 23.88 3.08
CA ARG A 261 7.21 23.33 4.07
C ARG A 261 7.39 21.83 4.21
N THR A 262 7.32 21.36 5.46
CA THR A 262 7.35 19.93 5.78
C THR A 262 5.94 19.33 5.69
N TYR A 263 5.78 18.29 4.91
CA TYR A 263 4.54 17.56 4.71
C TYR A 263 4.63 16.16 5.32
N HIS A 264 3.56 15.69 5.93
CA HIS A 264 3.48 14.31 6.46
C HIS A 264 3.56 13.23 5.38
N SER A 265 3.20 13.56 4.15
CA SER A 265 3.30 12.67 3.00
C SER A 265 3.13 13.45 1.70
N TRP A 266 3.49 12.82 0.59
CA TRP A 266 3.26 13.34 -0.75
C TRP A 266 1.78 13.70 -1.01
N CYS A 267 0.83 12.91 -0.46
CA CYS A 267 -0.60 13.24 -0.59
C CYS A 267 -0.96 14.59 0.03
N HIS A 268 -0.39 14.93 1.20
CA HIS A 268 -0.63 16.22 1.85
C HIS A 268 0.03 17.37 1.08
N MET A 269 1.22 17.15 0.54
CA MET A 269 1.90 18.11 -0.33
C MET A 269 1.09 18.38 -1.60
N LEU A 270 0.59 17.32 -2.26
CA LEU A 270 -0.25 17.44 -3.44
C LEU A 270 -1.57 18.15 -3.14
N LYS A 271 -2.17 17.88 -1.97
CA LYS A 271 -3.40 18.57 -1.54
C LYS A 271 -3.17 20.08 -1.37
N ASP A 272 -2.05 20.47 -0.80
CA ASP A 272 -1.66 21.89 -0.64
C ASP A 272 -1.38 22.52 -2.01
N ALA A 273 -0.65 21.85 -2.90
CA ALA A 273 -0.44 22.27 -4.28
C ALA A 273 -1.76 22.50 -5.03
N CYS A 274 -2.72 21.58 -4.89
CA CYS A 274 -4.04 21.72 -5.49
C CYS A 274 -4.88 22.88 -4.89
N ALA A 275 -4.71 23.16 -3.61
CA ALA A 275 -5.40 24.27 -2.94
C ALA A 275 -4.81 25.64 -3.33
N THR A 276 -3.50 25.72 -3.51
CA THR A 276 -2.79 26.95 -3.88
C THR A 276 -2.77 27.23 -5.38
N GLY A 277 -3.02 26.22 -6.22
CA GLY A 277 -2.91 26.32 -7.67
C GLY A 277 -1.47 26.27 -8.22
N PHE A 278 -0.48 26.05 -7.33
CA PHE A 278 0.92 26.00 -7.71
C PHE A 278 1.51 24.59 -7.54
N VAL A 279 2.44 24.24 -8.42
CA VAL A 279 3.17 22.98 -8.32
C VAL A 279 4.14 23.02 -7.14
N ILE A 280 4.04 22.04 -6.26
CA ILE A 280 5.00 21.82 -5.17
C ILE A 280 5.65 20.46 -5.42
N GLU A 281 6.96 20.46 -5.59
CA GLU A 281 7.76 19.23 -5.79
C GLU A 281 8.49 18.84 -4.51
N THR A 282 8.96 17.60 -4.45
CA THR A 282 9.79 17.12 -3.36
C THR A 282 11.21 17.67 -3.52
N LYS A 283 11.67 18.46 -2.53
CA LYS A 283 13.04 18.95 -2.44
C LYS A 283 13.95 17.83 -1.93
N PHE A 284 13.55 17.16 -0.85
CA PHE A 284 14.19 15.95 -0.30
C PHE A 284 13.25 15.22 0.66
N SER A 285 13.57 13.96 0.92
CA SER A 285 12.86 13.16 1.94
C SER A 285 13.36 13.55 3.33
N GLY A 286 12.45 13.93 4.22
CA GLY A 286 12.74 14.41 5.56
C GLY A 286 12.02 15.71 5.88
N SER A 287 12.24 16.23 7.10
CA SER A 287 11.74 17.53 7.55
C SER A 287 12.62 18.65 7.01
N CYS A 288 12.02 19.78 6.63
CA CYS A 288 12.75 20.95 6.14
C CYS A 288 13.67 21.57 7.19
N ASP A 289 13.34 21.41 8.48
CA ASP A 289 14.07 22.03 9.60
C ASP A 289 15.41 21.37 9.92
N LEU A 290 15.66 20.18 9.35
CA LEU A 290 16.95 19.50 9.48
C LEU A 290 17.89 19.99 8.39
N GLY A 291 18.44 21.19 8.58
CA GLY A 291 19.41 21.78 7.67
C GLY A 291 20.55 20.81 7.38
N GLY A 292 20.66 20.36 6.11
CA GLY A 292 21.89 19.81 5.56
C GLY A 292 22.45 18.50 6.12
N ALA A 293 21.78 17.80 7.02
CA ALA A 293 22.22 16.47 7.44
C ALA A 293 21.99 15.47 6.30
N LYS A 294 23.07 14.86 5.81
CA LYS A 294 23.02 13.69 4.91
C LYS A 294 21.94 12.72 5.40
N PRO A 295 21.11 12.13 4.52
CA PRO A 295 20.08 11.20 4.92
C PRO A 295 20.72 10.04 5.68
N THR A 296 20.64 10.06 6.98
CA THR A 296 20.95 8.92 7.83
C THR A 296 19.89 7.88 7.49
N VAL A 297 20.32 6.81 6.86
CA VAL A 297 19.51 5.62 6.65
C VAL A 297 19.05 5.18 8.04
N ALA A 298 17.79 5.44 8.36
CA ALA A 298 17.19 4.93 9.58
C ALA A 298 17.07 3.40 9.44
N ASN A 299 18.14 2.70 9.79
CA ASN A 299 18.15 1.25 10.02
C ASN A 299 17.39 0.94 11.32
N THR A 300 16.13 1.28 11.37
CA THR A 300 15.25 0.73 12.40
C THR A 300 14.76 -0.63 11.91
N VAL A 301 15.60 -1.62 12.17
CA VAL A 301 15.17 -3.02 12.21
C VAL A 301 14.18 -3.10 13.36
N LEU A 302 12.91 -3.31 13.06
CA LEU A 302 11.91 -3.59 14.09
C LEU A 302 12.22 -4.99 14.62
N ASP A 303 12.82 -5.04 15.79
CA ASP A 303 12.83 -6.25 16.62
C ASP A 303 11.39 -6.46 17.09
N ASP A 304 10.70 -7.42 16.48
CA ASP A 304 9.55 -8.04 17.12
C ASP A 304 10.13 -8.88 18.27
N GLU A 305 9.93 -8.47 19.50
CA GLU A 305 10.18 -9.28 20.68
C GLU A 305 9.66 -10.71 20.44
N PRO A 306 10.46 -11.73 20.76
CA PRO A 306 9.95 -13.09 20.78
C PRO A 306 8.88 -13.14 21.86
N SER A 307 7.64 -13.48 21.49
CA SER A 307 6.64 -13.91 22.45
C SER A 307 7.21 -15.15 23.16
N ILE A 308 7.68 -14.96 24.37
CA ILE A 308 8.05 -16.02 25.28
C ILE A 308 6.78 -16.81 25.53
N ASP A 309 6.66 -17.98 24.92
CA ASP A 309 5.73 -19.02 25.33
C ASP A 309 6.16 -19.46 26.75
N ARG A 310 5.47 -18.90 27.76
CA ARG A 310 5.47 -19.44 29.11
C ARG A 310 4.67 -20.73 29.11
N ASN A 311 5.31 -21.83 28.73
CA ASN A 311 4.88 -23.19 29.05
C ASN A 311 6.04 -24.15 28.77
N ASP A 312 7.12 -24.05 29.55
CA ASP A 312 8.07 -25.15 29.74
C ASP A 312 8.77 -24.91 31.07
N LEU A 313 8.04 -25.13 32.14
CA LEU A 313 8.60 -25.34 33.49
C LEU A 313 7.65 -26.25 34.24
N HIS A 314 7.82 -27.55 33.99
CA HIS A 314 7.55 -28.62 34.97
C HIS A 314 7.94 -29.94 34.30
N HIS A 315 9.13 -30.40 34.60
CA HIS A 315 9.50 -31.79 34.89
C HIS A 315 11.01 -31.94 34.75
N ARG A 316 11.69 -31.74 35.87
CA ARG A 316 12.89 -32.51 36.26
C ARG A 316 13.16 -32.30 37.74
N THR A 317 12.63 -33.21 38.55
CA THR A 317 13.24 -33.66 39.80
C THR A 317 12.84 -35.09 39.99
N MET A 318 13.77 -35.88 40.04
CA MET A 318 14.14 -37.23 40.47
C MET A 318 14.59 -38.14 39.35
#